data_e9eb4177d12a53861d65303bf21705e7
#
_entry.id   e9eb4177d12a53861d65303bf21705e7
#
_cell.length_a   1.000
_cell.length_b   1.000
_cell.length_c   1.000
_cell.angle_alpha   90.00
_cell.angle_beta   90.00
_cell.angle_gamma   90.00
#
_symmetry.space_group_name_H-M   'P 1'
#
loop_
_entity.id
_entity.type
_entity.pdbx_description
1 polymer ?
#
loop_
_entity_poly.entity_id
_entity_poly.type
_entity_poly.pdbx_seq_one_letter_code
_entity_poly.pdbx_strand_id
1 'polypeptide(L)'
;LILQIVGGEPGQVIEAVEQGELPTLKQIILRGERINQMLGMQMSHTDVVGYLTGLGLTVTAQGEGQWQVDVPSHRFDISIEVDLIEELARLYGYNRLPATAPTAALNLTAKPETLGELPTLRRLLVARGYHEAITYSFIEPGLSKQFEPEIEPLALANPISTDMAVMRPSLWPGLSKALQYNQNRQQGRVRLFESGLRFVPQADGELLQERMLSGIACATRLPEGWANGADKLDFFDVKADVEAILGNGGAADAYTFIPVEHPALHPGQSASIQRNGEQVGLLGALHPKLAADLDLNGPVFVFELALAKICQGKLPR
;
A
#
# COMPACT_ATOMS: atom_id res chain seq x y z
N LEU A 1 5.52 20.93 -42.46
CA LEU A 1 4.49 21.57 -41.64
C LEU A 1 4.98 22.91 -41.05
N ILE A 2 6.11 22.95 -40.32
CA ILE A 2 6.65 24.20 -39.72
C ILE A 2 6.85 25.26 -40.81
N LEU A 3 7.56 24.96 -41.90
CA LEU A 3 7.80 25.90 -43.01
C LEU A 3 6.50 26.33 -43.70
N GLN A 4 5.47 25.46 -43.76
CA GLN A 4 4.16 25.82 -44.33
C GLN A 4 3.40 26.84 -43.45
N ILE A 5 3.63 26.81 -42.13
CA ILE A 5 2.94 27.70 -41.19
C ILE A 5 3.68 29.03 -41.02
N VAL A 6 5.01 29.01 -40.84
CA VAL A 6 5.80 30.20 -40.50
C VAL A 6 6.61 30.78 -41.63
N GLY A 7 6.70 30.09 -42.77
CA GLY A 7 7.55 30.48 -43.91
C GLY A 7 9.05 30.25 -43.59
N GLY A 8 9.90 30.79 -44.46
CA GLY A 8 11.36 30.67 -44.33
C GLY A 8 11.92 29.50 -45.16
N GLU A 9 13.24 29.33 -45.11
CA GLU A 9 13.95 28.25 -45.78
C GLU A 9 14.75 27.44 -44.77
N PRO A 10 14.83 26.10 -44.91
CA PRO A 10 15.66 25.27 -44.04
C PRO A 10 17.14 25.50 -44.32
N GLY A 11 17.96 25.50 -43.28
CA GLY A 11 19.41 25.47 -43.44
C GLY A 11 19.91 24.14 -44.05
N GLN A 12 21.20 24.06 -44.34
CA GLN A 12 21.81 22.80 -44.77
C GLN A 12 21.75 21.76 -43.63
N VAL A 13 21.45 20.52 -43.99
CA VAL A 13 21.58 19.39 -43.09
C VAL A 13 23.06 19.16 -42.77
N ILE A 14 23.43 19.22 -41.53
CA ILE A 14 24.79 18.94 -41.03
C ILE A 14 24.69 17.68 -40.19
N GLU A 15 25.49 16.68 -40.52
CA GLU A 15 25.61 15.43 -39.76
C GLU A 15 26.99 15.33 -39.10
N ALA A 16 27.01 14.99 -37.83
CA ALA A 16 28.21 14.62 -37.10
C ALA A 16 27.91 13.32 -36.32
N VAL A 17 28.60 12.24 -36.70
CA VAL A 17 28.28 10.89 -36.20
C VAL A 17 29.56 10.24 -35.67
N GLU A 18 29.53 9.77 -34.42
CA GLU A 18 30.52 8.84 -33.89
C GLU A 18 30.01 7.40 -34.12
N GLN A 19 30.64 6.66 -35.01
CA GLN A 19 30.17 5.34 -35.44
C GLN A 19 30.07 4.33 -34.28
N GLY A 20 30.94 4.45 -33.27
CA GLY A 20 30.95 3.56 -32.10
C GLY A 20 29.76 3.76 -31.13
N GLU A 21 29.11 4.93 -31.21
CA GLU A 21 28.00 5.30 -30.34
C GLU A 21 26.63 5.13 -31.02
N LEU A 22 26.59 4.67 -32.26
CA LEU A 22 25.33 4.41 -32.93
C LEU A 22 24.59 3.23 -32.27
N PRO A 23 23.30 3.35 -32.03
CA PRO A 23 22.51 2.25 -31.52
C PRO A 23 22.54 1.04 -32.42
N THR A 24 22.87 -0.13 -31.92
CA THR A 24 22.76 -1.38 -32.67
C THR A 24 21.30 -1.79 -32.79
N LEU A 25 20.90 -2.25 -33.98
CA LEU A 25 19.56 -2.79 -34.19
C LEU A 25 19.37 -4.04 -33.32
N LYS A 26 18.26 -4.07 -32.60
CA LYS A 26 17.91 -5.23 -31.79
C LYS A 26 17.41 -6.37 -32.66
N GLN A 27 17.87 -7.58 -32.34
CA GLN A 27 17.38 -8.83 -32.91
C GLN A 27 16.65 -9.63 -31.85
N ILE A 28 15.43 -10.03 -32.12
CA ILE A 28 14.58 -10.76 -31.17
C ILE A 28 14.16 -12.08 -31.79
N ILE A 29 14.32 -13.17 -31.05
CA ILE A 29 13.81 -14.46 -31.46
C ILE A 29 12.35 -14.57 -31.01
N LEU A 30 11.46 -14.81 -31.97
CA LEU A 30 10.03 -14.98 -31.76
C LEU A 30 9.66 -16.44 -31.96
N ARG A 31 8.98 -17.05 -31.00
CA ARG A 31 8.59 -18.47 -30.99
C ARG A 31 7.09 -18.61 -31.21
N GLY A 32 6.68 -19.42 -32.17
CA GLY A 32 5.27 -19.68 -32.47
C GLY A 32 4.50 -20.34 -31.31
N GLU A 33 5.13 -21.27 -30.61
CA GLU A 33 4.53 -21.86 -29.40
C GLU A 33 4.25 -20.79 -28.34
N ARG A 34 5.15 -19.82 -28.17
CA ARG A 34 4.97 -18.75 -27.19
C ARG A 34 3.84 -17.80 -27.60
N ILE A 35 3.72 -17.49 -28.89
CA ILE A 35 2.58 -16.74 -29.44
C ILE A 35 1.28 -17.45 -29.07
N ASN A 36 1.17 -18.74 -29.43
CA ASN A 36 -0.03 -19.52 -29.23
C ASN A 36 -0.40 -19.67 -27.75
N GLN A 37 0.59 -19.86 -26.88
CA GLN A 37 0.40 -19.96 -25.45
C GLN A 37 -0.12 -18.63 -24.84
N MET A 38 0.43 -17.50 -25.27
CA MET A 38 0.06 -16.20 -24.73
C MET A 38 -1.28 -15.68 -25.25
N LEU A 39 -1.56 -15.91 -26.53
CA LEU A 39 -2.80 -15.45 -27.16
C LEU A 39 -3.98 -16.44 -26.99
N GLY A 40 -3.71 -17.66 -26.53
CA GLY A 40 -4.73 -18.69 -26.36
C GLY A 40 -5.31 -19.22 -27.67
N MET A 41 -4.63 -19.00 -28.79
CA MET A 41 -5.03 -19.42 -30.13
C MET A 41 -3.81 -19.78 -30.98
N GLN A 42 -4.02 -20.45 -32.09
CA GLN A 42 -2.98 -20.70 -33.08
C GLN A 42 -2.99 -19.59 -34.13
N MET A 43 -1.85 -18.92 -34.30
CA MET A 43 -1.67 -17.94 -35.37
C MET A 43 -0.86 -18.57 -36.51
N SER A 44 -1.30 -18.35 -37.74
CA SER A 44 -0.60 -18.92 -38.91
C SER A 44 0.76 -18.23 -39.14
N HIS A 45 1.71 -18.99 -39.73
CA HIS A 45 3.01 -18.43 -40.13
C HIS A 45 2.85 -17.20 -41.05
N THR A 46 1.92 -17.26 -41.97
CA THR A 46 1.64 -16.17 -42.91
C THR A 46 1.15 -14.92 -42.22
N ASP A 47 0.28 -15.06 -41.21
CA ASP A 47 -0.23 -13.92 -40.44
C ASP A 47 0.87 -13.28 -39.61
N VAL A 48 1.68 -14.10 -38.90
CA VAL A 48 2.81 -13.62 -38.09
C VAL A 48 3.76 -12.77 -38.95
N VAL A 49 4.22 -13.33 -40.10
CA VAL A 49 5.13 -12.63 -41.01
C VAL A 49 4.45 -11.39 -41.60
N GLY A 50 3.20 -11.53 -42.06
CA GLY A 50 2.45 -10.43 -42.68
C GLY A 50 2.24 -9.24 -41.76
N TYR A 51 1.85 -9.48 -40.47
CA TYR A 51 1.66 -8.41 -39.52
C TYR A 51 2.96 -7.69 -39.16
N LEU A 52 4.03 -8.45 -38.85
CA LEU A 52 5.30 -7.84 -38.46
C LEU A 52 5.99 -7.10 -39.60
N THR A 53 5.96 -7.65 -40.80
CA THR A 53 6.51 -6.94 -41.98
C THR A 53 5.69 -5.71 -42.35
N GLY A 54 4.37 -5.76 -42.19
CA GLY A 54 3.49 -4.59 -42.34
C GLY A 54 3.81 -3.44 -41.38
N LEU A 55 4.43 -3.73 -40.23
CA LEU A 55 4.94 -2.73 -39.27
C LEU A 55 6.37 -2.25 -39.58
N GLY A 56 6.99 -2.75 -40.66
CA GLY A 56 8.36 -2.37 -41.05
C GLY A 56 9.45 -3.16 -40.33
N LEU A 57 9.11 -4.26 -39.65
CA LEU A 57 10.08 -5.17 -39.05
C LEU A 57 10.60 -6.14 -40.10
N THR A 58 11.87 -6.51 -40.02
CA THR A 58 12.45 -7.55 -40.93
C THR A 58 12.34 -8.90 -40.24
N VAL A 59 11.64 -9.85 -40.87
CA VAL A 59 11.36 -11.16 -40.32
C VAL A 59 12.04 -12.24 -41.10
N THR A 60 12.92 -13.01 -40.47
CA THR A 60 13.67 -14.12 -41.10
C THR A 60 13.32 -15.43 -40.37
N ALA A 61 12.86 -16.42 -41.11
CA ALA A 61 12.56 -17.74 -40.56
C ALA A 61 13.83 -18.44 -40.06
N GLN A 62 13.79 -18.99 -38.85
CA GLN A 62 14.91 -19.72 -38.21
C GLN A 62 14.57 -21.21 -37.96
N GLY A 63 13.74 -21.79 -38.86
CA GLY A 63 13.23 -23.17 -38.74
C GLY A 63 11.72 -23.21 -38.55
N GLU A 64 11.18 -24.37 -38.16
CA GLU A 64 9.74 -24.52 -37.94
C GLU A 64 9.29 -23.73 -36.72
N GLY A 65 8.42 -22.74 -36.95
CA GLY A 65 7.75 -21.99 -35.88
C GLY A 65 8.65 -21.04 -35.09
N GLN A 66 9.80 -20.65 -35.64
CA GLN A 66 10.66 -19.60 -35.07
C GLN A 66 11.06 -18.57 -36.11
N TRP A 67 11.16 -17.33 -35.68
CA TRP A 67 11.59 -16.19 -36.50
C TRP A 67 12.60 -15.34 -35.75
N GLN A 68 13.62 -14.90 -36.48
CA GLN A 68 14.44 -13.77 -36.05
C GLN A 68 13.79 -12.50 -36.58
N VAL A 69 13.55 -11.55 -35.69
CA VAL A 69 12.94 -10.27 -36.00
C VAL A 69 13.96 -9.17 -35.77
N ASP A 70 14.32 -8.43 -36.81
CA ASP A 70 15.18 -7.26 -36.69
C ASP A 70 14.31 -6.03 -36.52
N VAL A 71 14.54 -5.30 -35.41
CA VAL A 71 13.73 -4.17 -34.97
C VAL A 71 14.34 -2.87 -35.52
N PRO A 72 13.59 -2.05 -36.31
CA PRO A 72 14.11 -0.80 -36.80
C PRO A 72 14.31 0.23 -35.69
N SER A 73 15.22 1.17 -35.91
CA SER A 73 15.65 2.14 -34.88
C SER A 73 14.54 3.05 -34.35
N HIS A 74 13.47 3.28 -35.10
CA HIS A 74 12.34 4.09 -34.68
C HIS A 74 11.36 3.33 -33.76
N ARG A 75 11.50 2.00 -33.61
CA ARG A 75 10.72 1.15 -32.71
C ARG A 75 11.54 0.83 -31.46
N PHE A 76 11.91 1.86 -30.71
CA PHE A 76 12.67 1.72 -29.47
C PHE A 76 11.84 1.08 -28.31
N ASP A 77 10.55 0.99 -28.48
CA ASP A 77 9.57 0.31 -27.62
C ASP A 77 9.68 -1.22 -27.66
N ILE A 78 10.11 -1.80 -28.79
CA ILE A 78 10.22 -3.25 -28.99
C ILE A 78 11.60 -3.71 -28.55
N SER A 79 11.66 -4.51 -27.48
CA SER A 79 12.94 -4.97 -26.91
C SER A 79 13.01 -6.45 -26.55
N ILE A 80 11.87 -7.09 -26.35
CA ILE A 80 11.74 -8.50 -25.95
C ILE A 80 10.66 -9.21 -26.77
N GLU A 81 10.62 -10.55 -26.69
CA GLU A 81 9.68 -11.39 -27.44
C GLU A 81 8.21 -11.00 -27.20
N VAL A 82 7.88 -10.61 -25.98
CA VAL A 82 6.51 -10.28 -25.62
C VAL A 82 5.99 -9.00 -26.29
N ASP A 83 6.88 -8.06 -26.60
CA ASP A 83 6.51 -6.83 -27.31
C ASP A 83 6.08 -7.16 -28.76
N LEU A 84 6.74 -8.15 -29.39
CA LEU A 84 6.32 -8.65 -30.70
C LEU A 84 4.97 -9.37 -30.65
N ILE A 85 4.71 -10.13 -29.59
CA ILE A 85 3.43 -10.80 -29.39
C ILE A 85 2.32 -9.77 -29.15
N GLU A 86 2.60 -8.69 -28.46
CA GLU A 86 1.67 -7.57 -28.30
C GLU A 86 1.28 -6.97 -29.66
N GLU A 87 2.24 -6.71 -30.52
CA GLU A 87 1.99 -6.18 -31.86
C GLU A 87 1.11 -7.13 -32.68
N LEU A 88 1.37 -8.44 -32.62
CA LEU A 88 0.52 -9.44 -33.24
C LEU A 88 -0.91 -9.43 -32.71
N ALA A 89 -1.07 -9.36 -31.40
CA ALA A 89 -2.37 -9.29 -30.74
C ALA A 89 -3.15 -8.03 -31.13
N ARG A 90 -2.45 -6.89 -31.18
CA ARG A 90 -3.02 -5.59 -31.54
C ARG A 90 -3.52 -5.58 -32.98
N LEU A 91 -2.71 -6.07 -33.95
CA LEU A 91 -3.07 -6.10 -35.36
C LEU A 91 -4.14 -7.16 -35.65
N TYR A 92 -4.07 -8.32 -34.99
CA TYR A 92 -5.13 -9.32 -35.06
C TYR A 92 -6.45 -8.78 -34.52
N GLY A 93 -6.39 -7.98 -33.48
CA GLY A 93 -7.51 -7.34 -32.79
C GLY A 93 -7.85 -8.04 -31.48
N TYR A 94 -7.66 -7.34 -30.36
CA TYR A 94 -7.92 -7.86 -29.00
C TYR A 94 -9.32 -8.46 -28.81
N ASN A 95 -10.34 -7.86 -29.45
CA ASN A 95 -11.72 -8.35 -29.37
C ASN A 95 -11.96 -9.70 -30.09
N ARG A 96 -11.01 -10.14 -30.91
CA ARG A 96 -11.07 -11.41 -31.65
C ARG A 96 -10.31 -12.52 -30.94
N LEU A 97 -9.53 -12.19 -29.92
CA LEU A 97 -8.82 -13.19 -29.12
C LEU A 97 -9.82 -14.02 -28.33
N PRO A 98 -9.61 -15.37 -28.21
CA PRO A 98 -10.51 -16.22 -27.47
C PRO A 98 -10.44 -15.92 -25.98
N ALA A 99 -11.60 -15.78 -25.33
CA ALA A 99 -11.71 -15.74 -23.89
C ALA A 99 -11.90 -17.17 -23.37
N THR A 100 -10.85 -17.75 -22.79
CA THR A 100 -10.90 -19.11 -22.23
C THR A 100 -10.94 -19.05 -20.71
N ALA A 101 -11.86 -19.80 -20.08
CA ALA A 101 -11.86 -19.93 -18.63
C ALA A 101 -10.63 -20.74 -18.17
N PRO A 102 -9.86 -20.26 -17.20
CA PRO A 102 -8.75 -21.04 -16.66
C PRO A 102 -9.28 -22.28 -15.94
N THR A 103 -8.62 -23.41 -16.17
CA THR A 103 -8.88 -24.64 -15.42
C THR A 103 -7.74 -24.90 -14.46
N ALA A 104 -8.06 -25.05 -13.18
CA ALA A 104 -7.09 -25.37 -12.14
C ALA A 104 -7.67 -26.41 -11.18
N ALA A 105 -6.79 -27.24 -10.59
CA ALA A 105 -7.19 -28.09 -9.48
C ALA A 105 -7.58 -27.21 -8.28
N LEU A 106 -8.81 -27.29 -7.84
CA LEU A 106 -9.30 -26.52 -6.71
C LEU A 106 -8.96 -27.26 -5.41
N ASN A 107 -7.95 -26.77 -4.69
CA ASN A 107 -7.67 -27.21 -3.33
C ASN A 107 -8.49 -26.39 -2.35
N LEU A 108 -9.60 -26.95 -1.89
CA LEU A 108 -10.41 -26.34 -0.84
C LEU A 108 -9.70 -26.53 0.51
N THR A 109 -9.02 -25.48 0.97
CA THR A 109 -8.48 -25.45 2.32
C THR A 109 -9.56 -24.88 3.25
N ALA A 110 -9.92 -25.65 4.29
CA ALA A 110 -10.85 -25.15 5.30
C ALA A 110 -10.26 -23.89 5.97
N LYS A 111 -11.02 -22.81 5.95
CA LYS A 111 -10.62 -21.58 6.65
C LYS A 111 -10.73 -21.81 8.15
N PRO A 112 -9.68 -21.51 8.95
CA PRO A 112 -9.79 -21.64 10.40
C PRO A 112 -10.90 -20.73 10.92
N GLU A 113 -11.93 -21.32 11.53
CA GLU A 113 -13.07 -20.58 12.12
C GLU A 113 -12.66 -19.68 13.29
N THR A 114 -11.48 -19.95 13.87
CA THR A 114 -10.88 -19.18 14.97
C THR A 114 -10.23 -17.85 14.54
N LEU A 115 -10.16 -17.57 13.24
CA LEU A 115 -9.57 -16.31 12.76
C LEU A 115 -10.62 -15.21 12.67
N GLY A 116 -10.42 -14.15 13.49
CA GLY A 116 -11.13 -12.88 13.31
C GLY A 116 -10.77 -12.23 11.97
N GLU A 117 -11.75 -11.59 11.33
CA GLU A 117 -11.54 -10.95 10.04
C GLU A 117 -11.47 -9.42 10.18
N LEU A 118 -10.50 -8.81 9.51
CA LEU A 118 -10.37 -7.36 9.44
C LEU A 118 -11.66 -6.64 9.00
N PRO A 119 -12.44 -7.13 8.02
CA PRO A 119 -13.72 -6.49 7.67
C PRO A 119 -14.72 -6.40 8.81
N THR A 120 -14.70 -7.37 9.73
CA THR A 120 -15.57 -7.35 10.92
C THR A 120 -15.10 -6.30 11.92
N LEU A 121 -13.78 -6.17 12.15
CA LEU A 121 -13.20 -5.15 13.02
C LEU A 121 -13.43 -3.73 12.45
N ARG A 122 -13.34 -3.55 11.13
CA ARG A 122 -13.69 -2.28 10.46
C ARG A 122 -15.14 -1.91 10.71
N ARG A 123 -16.08 -2.83 10.49
CA ARG A 123 -17.52 -2.57 10.77
C ARG A 123 -17.78 -2.24 12.24
N LEU A 124 -17.09 -2.92 13.16
CA LEU A 124 -17.18 -2.65 14.57
C LEU A 124 -16.73 -1.22 14.92
N LEU A 125 -15.58 -0.78 14.41
CA LEU A 125 -15.07 0.57 14.64
C LEU A 125 -15.97 1.63 14.00
N VAL A 126 -16.47 1.40 12.79
CA VAL A 126 -17.45 2.30 12.16
C VAL A 126 -18.72 2.41 13.00
N ALA A 127 -19.25 1.30 13.51
CA ALA A 127 -20.41 1.29 14.41
C ALA A 127 -20.16 2.03 15.74
N ARG A 128 -18.90 2.14 16.18
CA ARG A 128 -18.46 2.92 17.34
C ARG A 128 -18.12 4.38 17.01
N GLY A 129 -18.40 4.81 15.77
CA GLY A 129 -18.28 6.19 15.32
C GLY A 129 -16.87 6.59 14.88
N TYR A 130 -16.02 5.64 14.52
CA TYR A 130 -14.73 5.89 13.88
C TYR A 130 -14.89 5.95 12.35
N HIS A 131 -14.07 6.76 11.72
CA HIS A 131 -13.89 6.82 10.27
C HIS A 131 -12.57 6.18 9.89
N GLU A 132 -12.55 5.37 8.83
CA GLU A 132 -11.30 4.81 8.33
C GLU A 132 -10.46 5.88 7.65
N ALA A 133 -9.19 5.96 8.02
CA ALA A 133 -8.19 6.79 7.37
C ALA A 133 -7.16 5.88 6.69
N ILE A 134 -6.58 6.36 5.61
CA ILE A 134 -5.44 5.74 4.94
C ILE A 134 -4.35 6.79 4.86
N THR A 135 -3.28 6.60 5.62
CA THR A 135 -2.16 7.54 5.66
C THR A 135 -0.93 6.96 4.95
N TYR A 136 0.01 7.82 4.60
CA TYR A 136 1.24 7.38 3.96
C TYR A 136 2.10 6.52 4.89
N SER A 137 2.73 5.49 4.33
CA SER A 137 3.73 4.68 5.03
C SER A 137 5.06 5.39 5.21
N PHE A 138 5.22 6.56 4.59
CA PHE A 138 6.40 7.42 4.67
C PHE A 138 6.09 8.64 5.51
N ILE A 139 6.98 8.95 6.44
CA ILE A 139 6.81 10.06 7.38
C ILE A 139 8.10 10.88 7.50
N GLU A 140 7.98 12.04 8.13
CA GLU A 140 9.10 12.90 8.49
C GLU A 140 9.96 12.25 9.58
N PRO A 141 11.31 12.24 9.44
CA PRO A 141 12.21 11.66 10.45
C PRO A 141 12.03 12.25 11.86
N GLY A 142 11.85 13.59 11.94
CA GLY A 142 11.61 14.27 13.21
C GLY A 142 10.33 13.80 13.90
N LEU A 143 9.25 13.65 13.13
CA LEU A 143 7.98 13.13 13.64
C LEU A 143 8.11 11.67 14.11
N SER A 144 8.82 10.82 13.36
CA SER A 144 9.11 9.45 13.79
C SER A 144 9.77 9.41 15.16
N LYS A 145 10.81 10.23 15.37
CA LYS A 145 11.54 10.30 16.66
C LYS A 145 10.71 10.84 17.82
N GLN A 146 9.70 11.64 17.57
CA GLN A 146 8.80 12.12 18.62
C GLN A 146 7.91 11.01 19.18
N PHE A 147 7.49 10.06 18.32
CA PHE A 147 6.65 8.93 18.74
C PHE A 147 7.47 7.73 19.22
N GLU A 148 8.53 7.39 18.50
CA GLU A 148 9.36 6.21 18.71
C GLU A 148 10.85 6.61 18.74
N PRO A 149 11.31 7.29 19.81
CA PRO A 149 12.68 7.81 19.86
C PRO A 149 13.77 6.71 19.89
N GLU A 150 13.42 5.50 20.33
CA GLU A 150 14.33 4.37 20.43
C GLU A 150 14.44 3.56 19.13
N ILE A 151 13.54 3.81 18.16
CA ILE A 151 13.57 3.13 16.88
C ILE A 151 14.22 4.04 15.84
N GLU A 152 15.36 3.62 15.27
CA GLU A 152 15.90 4.28 14.08
C GLU A 152 15.14 3.77 12.85
N PRO A 153 14.31 4.61 12.21
CA PRO A 153 13.44 4.17 11.13
C PRO A 153 14.24 3.92 9.85
N LEU A 154 13.73 3.03 8.99
CA LEU A 154 14.33 2.78 7.68
C LEU A 154 14.23 4.03 6.80
N ALA A 155 15.37 4.59 6.40
CA ALA A 155 15.44 5.72 5.50
C ALA A 155 15.25 5.29 4.04
N LEU A 156 14.53 6.11 3.26
CA LEU A 156 14.37 5.90 1.82
C LEU A 156 15.60 6.44 1.07
N ALA A 157 16.06 5.70 0.07
CA ALA A 157 17.18 6.13 -0.77
C ALA A 157 16.84 7.34 -1.65
N ASN A 158 15.57 7.46 -2.08
CA ASN A 158 15.09 8.51 -2.97
C ASN A 158 13.69 9.01 -2.54
N PRO A 159 13.57 9.71 -1.40
CA PRO A 159 12.28 10.17 -0.89
C PRO A 159 11.65 11.21 -1.83
N ILE A 160 10.31 11.18 -1.92
CA ILE A 160 9.54 12.16 -2.70
C ILE A 160 9.72 13.59 -2.14
N SER A 161 9.82 13.70 -0.82
CA SER A 161 10.10 14.96 -0.10
C SER A 161 10.77 14.65 1.23
N THR A 162 11.35 15.68 1.87
CA THR A 162 11.95 15.57 3.20
C THR A 162 10.96 15.14 4.28
N ASP A 163 9.68 15.49 4.11
CA ASP A 163 8.59 15.13 5.02
C ASP A 163 8.11 13.68 4.85
N MET A 164 8.68 12.95 3.89
CA MET A 164 8.34 11.56 3.56
C MET A 164 9.62 10.73 3.38
N ALA A 165 10.60 10.92 4.26
CA ALA A 165 11.95 10.38 4.06
C ALA A 165 12.21 9.05 4.78
N VAL A 166 11.35 8.62 5.70
CA VAL A 166 11.52 7.36 6.44
C VAL A 166 10.25 6.53 6.47
N MET A 167 10.41 5.20 6.59
CA MET A 167 9.29 4.29 6.79
C MET A 167 8.76 4.41 8.22
N ARG A 168 7.43 4.43 8.38
CA ARG A 168 6.77 4.58 9.69
C ARG A 168 6.94 3.36 10.59
N PRO A 169 7.44 3.49 11.83
CA PRO A 169 7.47 2.41 12.82
C PRO A 169 6.16 2.24 13.58
N SER A 170 5.24 3.21 13.48
CA SER A 170 3.90 3.23 14.09
C SER A 170 2.92 3.96 13.15
N LEU A 171 1.62 3.70 13.30
CA LEU A 171 0.57 4.40 12.56
C LEU A 171 0.16 5.73 13.24
N TRP A 172 0.53 5.93 14.51
CA TRP A 172 0.18 7.13 15.27
C TRP A 172 0.63 8.44 14.63
N PRO A 173 1.83 8.55 14.05
CA PRO A 173 2.26 9.79 13.38
C PRO A 173 1.31 10.21 12.26
N GLY A 174 0.93 9.27 11.40
CA GLY A 174 -0.01 9.53 10.29
C GLY A 174 -1.40 9.92 10.78
N LEU A 175 -1.93 9.17 11.76
CA LEU A 175 -3.23 9.46 12.37
C LEU A 175 -3.24 10.81 13.09
N SER A 176 -2.15 11.19 13.75
CA SER A 176 -2.02 12.49 14.44
C SER A 176 -2.02 13.65 13.45
N LYS A 177 -1.33 13.52 12.31
CA LYS A 177 -1.39 14.51 11.22
C LYS A 177 -2.80 14.62 10.63
N ALA A 178 -3.50 13.48 10.44
CA ALA A 178 -4.88 13.47 10.00
C ALA A 178 -5.82 14.14 11.01
N LEU A 179 -5.61 13.91 12.31
CA LEU A 179 -6.35 14.59 13.39
C LEU A 179 -6.12 16.10 13.34
N GLN A 180 -4.87 16.55 13.30
CA GLN A 180 -4.49 17.96 13.19
C GLN A 180 -5.18 18.64 11.99
N TYR A 181 -5.13 17.96 10.83
CA TYR A 181 -5.79 18.45 9.60
C TYR A 181 -7.29 18.67 9.79
N ASN A 182 -7.97 17.76 10.48
CA ASN A 182 -9.40 17.85 10.76
C ASN A 182 -9.70 18.95 11.79
N GLN A 183 -8.93 19.05 12.88
CA GLN A 183 -9.10 20.10 13.89
C GLN A 183 -8.90 21.50 13.29
N ASN A 184 -7.92 21.69 12.40
CA ASN A 184 -7.70 22.94 11.69
C ASN A 184 -8.86 23.33 10.75
N ARG A 185 -9.77 22.39 10.46
CA ARG A 185 -11.02 22.60 9.70
C ARG A 185 -12.27 22.60 10.58
N GLN A 186 -12.08 22.91 11.85
CA GLN A 186 -13.14 23.04 12.86
C GLN A 186 -13.98 21.75 13.07
N GLN A 187 -13.40 20.57 12.77
CA GLN A 187 -14.02 19.33 13.16
C GLN A 187 -13.83 19.12 14.67
N GLY A 188 -14.88 19.40 15.44
CA GLY A 188 -14.82 19.39 16.91
C GLY A 188 -14.65 18.00 17.51
N ARG A 189 -15.18 16.95 16.86
CA ARG A 189 -15.09 15.56 17.29
C ARG A 189 -14.50 14.70 16.19
N VAL A 190 -13.35 14.10 16.49
CA VAL A 190 -12.65 13.26 15.50
C VAL A 190 -12.34 11.91 16.12
N ARG A 191 -12.74 10.84 15.42
CA ARG A 191 -12.39 9.45 15.72
C ARG A 191 -11.95 8.81 14.40
N LEU A 192 -10.67 8.49 14.27
CA LEU A 192 -10.09 7.87 13.08
C LEU A 192 -9.48 6.53 13.45
N PHE A 193 -9.52 5.60 12.51
CA PHE A 193 -8.75 4.36 12.60
C PHE A 193 -8.09 4.03 11.26
N GLU A 194 -7.01 3.28 11.33
CA GLU A 194 -6.28 2.80 10.16
C GLU A 194 -5.84 1.34 10.38
N SER A 195 -5.92 0.54 9.32
CA SER A 195 -5.24 -0.74 9.26
C SER A 195 -4.14 -0.69 8.21
N GLY A 196 -2.89 -0.70 8.66
CA GLY A 196 -1.73 -0.54 7.80
C GLY A 196 -0.51 -1.31 8.30
N LEU A 197 0.54 -1.33 7.49
CA LEU A 197 1.84 -1.86 7.90
C LEU A 197 2.62 -0.82 8.69
N ARG A 198 3.31 -1.29 9.73
CA ARG A 198 4.46 -0.60 10.33
C ARG A 198 5.75 -1.30 9.93
N PHE A 199 6.86 -0.60 10.01
CA PHE A 199 8.17 -1.04 9.54
C PHE A 199 9.19 -0.82 10.65
N VAL A 200 9.67 -1.90 11.24
CA VAL A 200 10.60 -1.84 12.39
C VAL A 200 11.88 -2.59 12.04
N PRO A 201 13.01 -1.90 11.87
CA PRO A 201 14.31 -2.56 11.71
C PRO A 201 14.63 -3.44 12.92
N GLN A 202 15.14 -4.64 12.67
CA GLN A 202 15.51 -5.61 13.69
C GLN A 202 17.02 -5.63 13.89
N ALA A 203 17.49 -6.13 15.02
CA ALA A 203 18.91 -6.20 15.36
C ALA A 203 19.73 -7.10 14.44
N ASP A 204 19.09 -8.06 13.77
CA ASP A 204 19.71 -8.96 12.78
C ASP A 204 19.80 -8.36 11.36
N GLY A 205 19.33 -7.11 11.19
CA GLY A 205 19.29 -6.40 9.91
C GLY A 205 18.03 -6.66 9.07
N GLU A 206 17.15 -7.55 9.51
CA GLU A 206 15.87 -7.76 8.87
C GLU A 206 14.88 -6.59 9.13
N LEU A 207 13.91 -6.43 8.26
CA LEU A 207 12.84 -5.45 8.39
C LEU A 207 11.53 -6.13 8.76
N LEU A 208 11.11 -5.97 10.02
CA LEU A 208 9.77 -6.42 10.43
C LEU A 208 8.71 -5.56 9.76
N GLN A 209 7.86 -6.20 8.98
CA GLN A 209 6.65 -5.60 8.39
C GLN A 209 5.44 -6.21 9.07
N GLU A 210 4.85 -5.46 9.99
CA GLU A 210 3.72 -5.94 10.79
C GLU A 210 2.45 -5.15 10.49
N ARG A 211 1.35 -5.85 10.28
CA ARG A 211 0.04 -5.20 10.08
C ARG A 211 -0.59 -4.85 11.41
N MET A 212 -0.85 -3.57 11.57
CA MET A 212 -1.46 -3.00 12.77
C MET A 212 -2.90 -2.56 12.50
N LEU A 213 -3.69 -2.52 13.56
CA LEU A 213 -4.95 -1.79 13.65
C LEU A 213 -4.77 -0.70 14.69
N SER A 214 -4.86 0.55 14.28
CA SER A 214 -4.61 1.70 15.14
C SER A 214 -5.78 2.67 15.10
N GLY A 215 -5.96 3.43 16.17
CA GLY A 215 -6.98 4.47 16.23
C GLY A 215 -6.55 5.67 17.05
N ILE A 216 -7.20 6.80 16.73
CA ILE A 216 -7.05 8.07 17.43
C ILE A 216 -8.43 8.69 17.66
N ALA A 217 -8.66 9.24 18.85
CA ALA A 217 -9.92 9.85 19.21
C ALA A 217 -9.73 11.08 20.10
N CYS A 218 -10.57 12.10 19.91
CA CYS A 218 -10.55 13.32 20.71
C CYS A 218 -11.94 13.93 20.91
N ALA A 219 -12.01 14.90 21.81
CA ALA A 219 -13.12 15.79 22.12
C ALA A 219 -14.24 15.12 22.90
N THR A 220 -15.45 14.96 22.33
CA THR A 220 -16.62 14.49 23.08
C THR A 220 -16.84 12.98 22.93
N ARG A 221 -17.38 12.38 23.98
CA ARG A 221 -17.74 10.96 24.02
C ARG A 221 -18.78 10.61 22.96
N LEU A 222 -19.85 11.40 22.89
CA LEU A 222 -20.93 11.22 21.92
C LEU A 222 -20.93 12.33 20.87
N PRO A 223 -21.51 12.09 19.68
CA PRO A 223 -21.72 13.13 18.70
C PRO A 223 -22.58 14.25 19.26
N GLU A 224 -22.36 15.48 18.82
CA GLU A 224 -23.23 16.61 19.16
C GLU A 224 -24.67 16.32 18.76
N GLY A 225 -25.61 16.56 19.68
CA GLY A 225 -27.02 16.33 19.45
C GLY A 225 -27.85 16.79 20.63
N TRP A 226 -29.11 17.12 20.38
CA TRP A 226 -30.03 17.62 21.42
C TRP A 226 -30.30 16.64 22.56
N ALA A 227 -30.08 15.34 22.33
CA ALA A 227 -30.25 14.29 23.36
C ALA A 227 -28.91 13.86 24.01
N ASN A 228 -27.76 14.36 23.53
CA ASN A 228 -26.44 13.96 24.01
C ASN A 228 -25.82 15.06 24.86
N GLY A 229 -25.20 14.66 26.00
CA GLY A 229 -24.36 15.54 26.79
C GLY A 229 -23.05 15.92 26.07
N ALA A 230 -22.40 16.97 26.59
CA ALA A 230 -21.09 17.40 26.12
C ALA A 230 -19.93 16.75 26.91
N ASP A 231 -20.14 15.54 27.44
CA ASP A 231 -19.14 14.80 28.19
C ASP A 231 -17.88 14.57 27.36
N LYS A 232 -16.74 14.88 27.96
CA LYS A 232 -15.45 14.69 27.28
C LYS A 232 -15.12 13.20 27.23
N LEU A 233 -14.47 12.82 26.14
CA LEU A 233 -13.86 11.52 25.98
C LEU A 233 -12.78 11.30 27.04
N ASP A 234 -12.75 10.10 27.62
CA ASP A 234 -11.72 9.70 28.57
C ASP A 234 -11.00 8.38 28.16
N PHE A 235 -10.03 7.99 28.97
CA PHE A 235 -9.26 6.76 28.77
C PHE A 235 -10.15 5.51 28.73
N PHE A 236 -11.17 5.44 29.59
CA PHE A 236 -12.03 4.27 29.68
C PHE A 236 -13.00 4.13 28.53
N ASP A 237 -13.40 5.22 27.90
CA ASP A 237 -14.19 5.19 26.67
C ASP A 237 -13.42 4.51 25.53
N VAL A 238 -12.13 4.88 25.33
CA VAL A 238 -11.30 4.28 24.28
C VAL A 238 -10.85 2.87 24.66
N LYS A 239 -10.66 2.61 25.96
CA LYS A 239 -10.45 1.24 26.47
C LYS A 239 -11.63 0.34 26.14
N ALA A 240 -12.87 0.80 26.31
CA ALA A 240 -14.06 0.05 25.94
C ALA A 240 -14.16 -0.20 24.41
N ASP A 241 -13.66 0.72 23.58
CA ASP A 241 -13.56 0.50 22.13
C ASP A 241 -12.55 -0.62 21.82
N VAL A 242 -11.39 -0.61 22.49
CA VAL A 242 -10.38 -1.66 22.36
C VAL A 242 -10.89 -3.00 22.89
N GLU A 243 -11.54 -3.04 24.05
CA GLU A 243 -12.14 -4.25 24.60
C GLU A 243 -13.17 -4.88 23.66
N ALA A 244 -13.96 -4.06 22.96
CA ALA A 244 -14.88 -4.54 21.94
C ALA A 244 -14.17 -5.17 20.74
N ILE A 245 -13.02 -4.60 20.30
CA ILE A 245 -12.16 -5.19 19.25
C ILE A 245 -11.65 -6.56 19.72
N LEU A 246 -11.08 -6.64 20.91
CA LEU A 246 -10.49 -7.85 21.48
C LEU A 246 -11.53 -8.94 21.75
N GLY A 247 -12.74 -8.54 22.17
CA GLY A 247 -13.87 -9.44 22.41
C GLY A 247 -14.44 -10.07 21.15
N ASN A 248 -14.21 -9.49 19.97
CA ASN A 248 -14.70 -10.02 18.70
C ASN A 248 -14.16 -11.43 18.38
N GLY A 249 -13.00 -11.80 18.92
CA GLY A 249 -12.42 -13.13 18.78
C GLY A 249 -12.95 -14.19 19.76
N GLY A 250 -13.94 -13.86 20.60
CA GLY A 250 -14.51 -14.79 21.59
C GLY A 250 -13.58 -15.15 22.75
N ALA A 251 -12.51 -14.37 22.97
CA ALA A 251 -11.49 -14.63 24.01
C ALA A 251 -11.15 -13.34 24.80
N ALA A 252 -12.16 -12.54 25.14
CA ALA A 252 -11.98 -11.27 25.86
C ALA A 252 -11.16 -11.43 27.17
N ASP A 253 -11.43 -12.49 27.94
CA ASP A 253 -10.76 -12.78 29.21
C ASP A 253 -9.27 -13.17 29.07
N ALA A 254 -8.79 -13.40 27.83
CA ALA A 254 -7.38 -13.71 27.58
C ALA A 254 -6.49 -12.47 27.56
N TYR A 255 -7.09 -11.28 27.60
CA TYR A 255 -6.35 -10.02 27.51
C TYR A 255 -6.29 -9.32 28.86
N THR A 256 -5.11 -8.78 29.19
CA THR A 256 -4.87 -7.97 30.37
C THR A 256 -4.32 -6.60 29.98
N PHE A 257 -4.67 -5.57 30.74
CA PHE A 257 -4.17 -4.22 30.58
C PHE A 257 -3.23 -3.91 31.74
N ILE A 258 -1.97 -3.64 31.43
CA ILE A 258 -0.92 -3.39 32.43
C ILE A 258 -0.38 -1.97 32.23
N PRO A 259 -0.28 -1.14 33.27
CA PRO A 259 0.33 0.18 33.17
C PRO A 259 1.70 0.08 32.49
N VAL A 260 1.99 1.00 31.59
CA VAL A 260 3.26 1.03 30.83
C VAL A 260 3.73 2.47 30.68
N GLU A 261 5.04 2.67 30.69
CA GLU A 261 5.67 3.93 30.25
C GLU A 261 6.00 3.84 28.77
N HIS A 262 5.59 4.85 28.01
CA HIS A 262 5.87 4.97 26.59
C HIS A 262 6.11 6.45 26.24
N PRO A 263 7.16 6.80 25.47
CA PRO A 263 7.53 8.21 25.20
C PRO A 263 6.41 9.05 24.61
N ALA A 264 5.59 8.45 23.75
CA ALA A 264 4.46 9.13 23.11
C ALA A 264 3.20 9.20 23.98
N LEU A 265 3.14 8.51 25.13
CA LEU A 265 1.93 8.38 25.95
C LEU A 265 2.07 9.09 27.30
N HIS A 266 0.94 9.51 27.84
CA HIS A 266 0.87 10.10 29.18
C HIS A 266 1.17 9.02 30.25
N PRO A 267 2.15 9.23 31.16
CA PRO A 267 2.63 8.20 32.09
C PRO A 267 1.56 7.67 33.06
N GLY A 268 0.51 8.47 33.36
CA GLY A 268 -0.59 8.05 34.22
C GLY A 268 -1.84 7.56 33.49
N GLN A 269 -1.83 7.55 32.14
CA GLN A 269 -2.98 7.14 31.31
C GLN A 269 -2.50 6.32 30.10
N SER A 270 -1.77 5.25 30.36
CA SER A 270 -1.22 4.36 29.35
C SER A 270 -1.20 2.92 29.82
N ALA A 271 -1.47 1.99 28.91
CA ALA A 271 -1.48 0.57 29.16
C ALA A 271 -0.91 -0.24 28.01
N SER A 272 -0.10 -1.23 28.34
CA SER A 272 0.24 -2.36 27.48
C SER A 272 -0.91 -3.37 27.52
N ILE A 273 -1.32 -3.82 26.36
CA ILE A 273 -2.32 -4.87 26.19
C ILE A 273 -1.57 -6.16 25.97
N GLN A 274 -1.80 -7.13 26.84
CA GLN A 274 -1.10 -8.41 26.79
C GLN A 274 -2.07 -9.57 26.62
N ARG A 275 -1.62 -10.60 25.91
CA ARG A 275 -2.29 -11.89 25.79
C ARG A 275 -1.28 -12.99 26.09
N ASN A 276 -1.56 -13.84 27.09
CA ASN A 276 -0.65 -14.90 27.53
C ASN A 276 0.77 -14.40 27.88
N GLY A 277 0.89 -13.18 28.42
CA GLY A 277 2.17 -12.55 28.75
C GLY A 277 2.90 -11.90 27.57
N GLU A 278 2.38 -11.99 26.35
CA GLU A 278 2.94 -11.34 25.16
C GLU A 278 2.20 -10.03 24.87
N GLN A 279 2.94 -8.96 24.60
CA GLN A 279 2.33 -7.69 24.19
C GLN A 279 1.71 -7.80 22.80
N VAL A 280 0.43 -7.42 22.71
CA VAL A 280 -0.35 -7.40 21.49
C VAL A 280 -0.72 -5.98 21.04
N GLY A 281 -0.52 -4.99 21.92
CA GLY A 281 -0.80 -3.61 21.61
C GLY A 281 -0.57 -2.65 22.75
N LEU A 282 -0.86 -1.38 22.47
CA LEU A 282 -0.76 -0.24 23.38
C LEU A 282 -2.04 0.59 23.32
N LEU A 283 -2.38 1.24 24.41
CA LEU A 283 -3.49 2.18 24.57
C LEU A 283 -3.07 3.29 25.50
N GLY A 284 -3.40 4.54 25.20
CA GLY A 284 -3.17 5.64 26.13
C GLY A 284 -3.64 7.00 25.66
N ALA A 285 -3.59 7.96 26.58
CA ALA A 285 -3.63 9.37 26.20
C ALA A 285 -2.29 9.76 25.57
N LEU A 286 -2.33 10.57 24.53
CA LEU A 286 -1.12 11.13 23.94
C LEU A 286 -0.39 12.03 24.95
N HIS A 287 0.94 11.98 24.97
CA HIS A 287 1.72 12.78 25.90
C HIS A 287 1.44 14.27 25.70
N PRO A 288 1.16 15.06 26.75
CA PRO A 288 0.76 16.47 26.62
C PRO A 288 1.76 17.34 25.84
N LYS A 289 3.06 17.08 26.04
CA LYS A 289 4.11 17.78 25.28
C LYS A 289 4.02 17.47 23.79
N LEU A 290 3.86 16.19 23.44
CA LEU A 290 3.72 15.77 22.06
C LEU A 290 2.45 16.33 21.41
N ALA A 291 1.33 16.34 22.14
CA ALA A 291 0.09 16.98 21.69
C ALA A 291 0.27 18.49 21.42
N ALA A 292 1.00 19.20 22.31
CA ALA A 292 1.32 20.61 22.13
C ALA A 292 2.26 20.85 20.94
N ASP A 293 3.31 20.05 20.78
CA ASP A 293 4.26 20.15 19.67
C ASP A 293 3.57 19.90 18.30
N LEU A 294 2.48 19.12 18.29
CA LEU A 294 1.65 18.84 17.13
C LEU A 294 0.45 19.79 16.99
N ASP A 295 0.33 20.82 17.83
CA ASP A 295 -0.80 21.77 17.85
C ASP A 295 -2.16 21.06 17.88
N LEU A 296 -2.28 20.01 18.71
CA LEU A 296 -3.51 19.26 18.90
C LEU A 296 -4.33 19.82 20.06
N ASN A 297 -5.62 20.01 19.82
CA ASN A 297 -6.53 20.59 20.81
C ASN A 297 -7.17 19.50 21.69
N GLY A 298 -7.11 19.69 23.00
CA GLY A 298 -7.73 18.84 24.01
C GLY A 298 -7.06 17.49 24.23
N PRO A 299 -7.60 16.66 25.11
CA PRO A 299 -7.10 15.29 25.30
C PRO A 299 -7.28 14.44 24.06
N VAL A 300 -6.21 13.77 23.67
CA VAL A 300 -6.17 12.85 22.52
C VAL A 300 -5.82 11.45 23.04
N PHE A 301 -6.59 10.46 22.64
CA PHE A 301 -6.36 9.07 22.99
C PHE A 301 -6.03 8.27 21.74
N VAL A 302 -5.09 7.33 21.90
CA VAL A 302 -4.60 6.48 20.80
C VAL A 302 -4.56 5.04 21.24
N PHE A 303 -4.73 4.13 20.29
CA PHE A 303 -4.41 2.72 20.47
C PHE A 303 -3.72 2.16 19.22
N GLU A 304 -2.93 1.12 19.39
CA GLU A 304 -2.31 0.38 18.29
C GLU A 304 -2.21 -1.09 18.65
N LEU A 305 -2.72 -1.98 17.78
CA LEU A 305 -2.88 -3.40 18.01
C LEU A 305 -2.25 -4.20 16.88
N ALA A 306 -1.46 -5.23 17.21
CA ALA A 306 -0.91 -6.18 16.24
C ALA A 306 -2.03 -7.07 15.69
N LEU A 307 -2.45 -6.85 14.45
CA LEU A 307 -3.64 -7.45 13.88
C LEU A 307 -3.57 -8.99 13.87
N ALA A 308 -2.43 -9.56 13.52
CA ALA A 308 -2.25 -11.01 13.51
C ALA A 308 -2.44 -11.66 14.89
N LYS A 309 -2.07 -10.95 15.97
CA LYS A 309 -2.18 -11.43 17.36
C LYS A 309 -3.60 -11.33 17.90
N ILE A 310 -4.33 -10.26 17.55
CA ILE A 310 -5.70 -10.04 18.02
C ILE A 310 -6.75 -10.82 17.21
N CYS A 311 -6.44 -11.18 15.95
CA CYS A 311 -7.34 -11.96 15.11
C CYS A 311 -7.37 -13.46 15.45
N GLN A 312 -6.52 -13.94 16.37
CA GLN A 312 -6.55 -15.31 16.87
C GLN A 312 -7.63 -15.44 17.94
N GLY A 313 -8.77 -16.00 17.58
CA GLY A 313 -9.90 -16.21 18.48
C GLY A 313 -10.07 -17.66 18.94
N LYS A 314 -11.03 -17.88 19.83
CA LYS A 314 -11.62 -19.20 20.12
C LYS A 314 -13.07 -19.15 19.67
N LEU A 315 -13.54 -20.24 19.03
CA LEU A 315 -14.97 -20.39 18.82
C LEU A 315 -15.68 -20.45 20.18
N PRO A 316 -16.76 -19.74 20.36
CA PRO A 316 -17.64 -20.00 21.50
C PRO A 316 -18.13 -21.45 21.41
N ARG A 317 -17.97 -22.20 22.50
CA ARG A 317 -18.51 -23.57 22.61
C ARG A 317 -19.97 -23.49 22.96
#